data_747feeba67c2492888ee63205d4606e4
#
_entry.id   747feeba67c2492888ee63205d4606e4
#
_cell.length_a   1.000
_cell.length_b   1.000
_cell.length_c   1.000
_cell.angle_alpha   90.00
_cell.angle_beta   90.00
_cell.angle_gamma   90.00
#
_symmetry.space_group_name_H-M   'P 1'
#
loop_
_entity.id
_entity.type
_entity.pdbx_description
1 polymer ?
#
loop_
_entity_poly.entity_id
_entity_poly.type
_entity_poly.pdbx_seq_one_letter_code
_entity_poly.pdbx_strand_id
1 'polypeptide(L)'
;MPPHPSLQDKIQTGEAKAPKHNLVISDEELAKAGFNPALLKTMAPSRPKAVGPFNILVILVDFSDRNSQVAPVFFDSLIYAKTQSSVWRYYDENSYGTFDLVTVSYPSSTGWQRAPQTLAYYANGQNGFGTYPQNAQKLVEDAVDLINPLVNFADYDNDGDGYVDGIAVVHSGQGAEMTGNPNDIWSHKWAITPRLRDGVRIFEYSMEPEYYTSPGDMTIGVYCHEFGHAIGGLPDLYDTDGGSWGIGRWSVMAQGSWNGSFGSSPAHFDPWCKIQMGFAVAGVITTNQTGVNIPNVEQSNAGIFRLWTNGAIGPEYFLVENRQRIGYDAALPANSHGLLIWHIDDTVSTNNNRPWYPPNNPSAGHYRVALVQADNLWQLEQNQNSGNSGDPFPGSTVNRNFNASTVPNSDGYGGTGSLVQVTNISNSAGTMTADFSVQVPTDVDDFFNRPKKFQLSQNYPNPFNPATVIAYTLEKSGPVELEIFNLLGEKIKTLVSAHQGAGLHRESWDGTDEKGRSVSSGLYLYRLRLEKSAETKKMTLVR
;
A
#
# COMPACT_ATOMS: atom_id res chain seq x y z
N MET A 1 1.87 -6.82 -11.19
CA MET A 1 3.00 -7.74 -10.85
C MET A 1 4.31 -7.28 -11.46
N PRO A 2 5.41 -7.17 -10.70
CA PRO A 2 6.71 -6.86 -11.27
C PRO A 2 7.20 -8.01 -12.18
N PRO A 3 7.99 -7.70 -13.22
CA PRO A 3 8.59 -8.73 -14.06
C PRO A 3 9.47 -9.67 -13.23
N HIS A 4 9.51 -10.94 -13.64
CA HIS A 4 10.45 -11.89 -13.02
C HIS A 4 11.89 -11.35 -13.14
N PRO A 5 12.78 -11.56 -12.17
CA PRO A 5 14.15 -11.01 -12.19
C PRO A 5 14.91 -11.26 -13.49
N SER A 6 14.78 -12.45 -14.10
CA SER A 6 15.42 -12.75 -15.39
C SER A 6 14.83 -11.97 -16.58
N LEU A 7 13.59 -11.53 -16.49
CA LEU A 7 12.98 -10.66 -17.49
C LEU A 7 13.32 -9.19 -17.22
N GLN A 8 13.43 -8.82 -15.95
CA GLN A 8 13.84 -7.47 -15.55
C GLN A 8 15.22 -7.10 -16.12
N ASP A 9 16.18 -8.03 -16.10
CA ASP A 9 17.49 -7.83 -16.72
C ASP A 9 17.38 -7.53 -18.22
N LYS A 10 16.50 -8.23 -18.93
CA LYS A 10 16.24 -8.00 -20.35
C LYS A 10 15.53 -6.66 -20.63
N ILE A 11 14.65 -6.24 -19.71
CA ILE A 11 13.99 -4.93 -19.80
C ILE A 11 15.02 -3.81 -19.61
N GLN A 12 15.92 -3.94 -18.65
CA GLN A 12 16.99 -2.97 -18.42
C GLN A 12 17.96 -2.85 -19.60
N THR A 13 18.26 -3.96 -20.28
CA THR A 13 19.11 -3.96 -21.48
C THR A 13 18.37 -3.54 -22.75
N GLY A 14 17.05 -3.38 -22.69
CA GLY A 14 16.20 -3.03 -23.84
C GLY A 14 15.87 -4.22 -24.76
N GLU A 15 16.21 -5.44 -24.34
CA GLU A 15 15.89 -6.69 -25.06
C GLU A 15 14.41 -7.10 -24.90
N ALA A 16 13.76 -6.63 -23.86
CA ALA A 16 12.33 -6.81 -23.60
C ALA A 16 11.69 -5.49 -23.15
N LYS A 17 10.36 -5.45 -23.14
CA LYS A 17 9.59 -4.28 -22.67
C LYS A 17 8.54 -4.74 -21.66
N ALA A 18 8.47 -4.09 -20.51
CA ALA A 18 7.29 -4.17 -19.68
C ALA A 18 6.12 -3.44 -20.37
N PRO A 19 4.89 -3.94 -20.27
CA PRO A 19 3.74 -3.24 -20.79
C PRO A 19 3.56 -1.91 -20.04
N LYS A 20 3.40 -0.82 -20.80
CA LYS A 20 2.93 0.45 -20.23
C LYS A 20 1.42 0.43 -20.21
N HIS A 21 0.83 0.44 -19.05
CA HIS A 21 -0.62 0.38 -18.90
C HIS A 21 -1.11 1.40 -17.90
N ASN A 22 -2.22 2.02 -18.22
CA ASN A 22 -2.99 2.81 -17.27
C ASN A 22 -4.15 1.92 -16.81
N LEU A 23 -4.06 1.42 -15.59
CA LEU A 23 -5.05 0.50 -14.99
C LEU A 23 -6.29 1.23 -14.45
N VAL A 24 -6.47 2.49 -14.81
CA VAL A 24 -7.66 3.27 -14.46
C VAL A 24 -8.59 3.27 -15.68
N ILE A 25 -9.86 2.89 -15.48
CA ILE A 25 -10.90 3.10 -16.48
C ILE A 25 -11.12 4.61 -16.59
N SER A 26 -11.04 5.13 -17.80
CA SER A 26 -11.24 6.56 -18.01
C SER A 26 -12.70 6.98 -17.79
N ASP A 27 -12.90 8.22 -17.36
CA ASP A 27 -14.24 8.79 -17.19
C ASP A 27 -15.06 8.74 -18.51
N GLU A 28 -14.36 8.80 -19.65
CA GLU A 28 -14.99 8.70 -20.98
C GLU A 28 -15.50 7.28 -21.27
N GLU A 29 -14.73 6.25 -20.92
CA GLU A 29 -15.14 4.84 -21.06
C GLU A 29 -16.32 4.52 -20.16
N LEU A 30 -16.30 4.97 -18.90
CA LEU A 30 -17.40 4.82 -17.96
C LEU A 30 -18.67 5.52 -18.48
N ALA A 31 -18.54 6.76 -18.96
CA ALA A 31 -19.67 7.51 -19.51
C ALA A 31 -20.24 6.86 -20.77
N LYS A 32 -19.41 6.32 -21.69
CA LYS A 32 -19.85 5.55 -22.86
C LYS A 32 -20.61 4.28 -22.47
N ALA A 33 -20.27 3.68 -21.36
CA ALA A 33 -20.96 2.52 -20.81
C ALA A 33 -22.26 2.88 -20.04
N GLY A 34 -22.61 4.16 -19.98
CA GLY A 34 -23.84 4.63 -19.33
C GLY A 34 -23.72 4.91 -17.84
N PHE A 35 -22.50 4.95 -17.30
CA PHE A 35 -22.24 5.28 -15.90
C PHE A 35 -21.90 6.76 -15.72
N ASN A 36 -22.24 7.29 -14.55
CA ASN A 36 -21.76 8.62 -14.14
C ASN A 36 -20.41 8.50 -13.43
N PRO A 37 -19.28 8.92 -14.06
CA PRO A 37 -17.95 8.74 -13.47
C PRO A 37 -17.78 9.44 -12.11
N ALA A 38 -18.44 10.60 -11.92
CA ALA A 38 -18.40 11.31 -10.65
C ALA A 38 -19.11 10.52 -9.54
N LEU A 39 -20.22 9.86 -9.87
CA LEU A 39 -20.94 9.00 -8.93
C LEU A 39 -20.14 7.74 -8.58
N LEU A 40 -19.54 7.10 -9.58
CA LEU A 40 -18.70 5.92 -9.36
C LEU A 40 -17.46 6.21 -8.50
N LYS A 41 -16.85 7.38 -8.64
CA LYS A 41 -15.74 7.82 -7.75
C LYS A 41 -16.17 8.04 -6.31
N THR A 42 -17.45 8.39 -6.09
CA THR A 42 -18.01 8.50 -4.73
C THR A 42 -18.55 7.18 -4.20
N MET A 43 -18.73 6.20 -5.09
CA MET A 43 -19.23 4.85 -4.80
C MET A 43 -18.10 3.81 -4.99
N ALA A 44 -16.85 4.23 -5.15
CA ALA A 44 -15.73 3.30 -5.14
C ALA A 44 -15.82 2.46 -3.85
N PRO A 45 -15.66 1.13 -3.94
CA PRO A 45 -15.86 0.25 -2.81
C PRO A 45 -15.12 0.79 -1.60
N SER A 46 -15.84 0.93 -0.49
CA SER A 46 -15.23 1.13 0.80
C SER A 46 -14.53 -0.20 1.08
N ARG A 47 -13.21 -0.23 1.00
CA ARG A 47 -12.52 -1.50 1.22
C ARG A 47 -12.72 -1.92 2.65
N PRO A 48 -13.28 -3.12 2.89
CA PRO A 48 -13.41 -3.65 4.23
C PRO A 48 -12.01 -3.73 4.86
N LYS A 49 -11.92 -3.49 6.16
CA LYS A 49 -10.69 -3.86 6.86
C LYS A 49 -10.49 -5.36 6.69
N ALA A 50 -9.30 -5.75 6.30
CA ALA A 50 -8.93 -7.15 6.12
C ALA A 50 -8.85 -7.88 7.49
N VAL A 51 -10.00 -8.12 8.11
CA VAL A 51 -10.16 -8.75 9.42
C VAL A 51 -11.29 -9.79 9.36
N GLY A 52 -11.04 -10.98 9.91
CA GLY A 52 -12.00 -12.07 9.89
C GLY A 52 -12.09 -12.80 8.55
N PRO A 53 -13.17 -13.55 8.31
CA PRO A 53 -13.39 -14.23 7.04
C PRO A 53 -13.58 -13.25 5.90
N PHE A 54 -12.87 -13.47 4.80
CA PHE A 54 -12.96 -12.67 3.58
C PHE A 54 -13.08 -13.60 2.38
N ASN A 55 -14.22 -13.52 1.70
CA ASN A 55 -14.50 -14.35 0.55
C ASN A 55 -13.85 -13.79 -0.72
N ILE A 56 -13.05 -14.62 -1.41
CA ILE A 56 -12.54 -14.33 -2.76
C ILE A 56 -13.07 -15.39 -3.71
N LEU A 57 -13.59 -14.95 -4.85
CA LEU A 57 -13.98 -15.82 -5.96
C LEU A 57 -12.80 -15.98 -6.91
N VAL A 58 -12.40 -17.22 -7.15
CA VAL A 58 -11.38 -17.56 -8.17
C VAL A 58 -12.06 -18.24 -9.35
N ILE A 59 -11.96 -17.61 -10.52
CA ILE A 59 -12.53 -18.09 -11.78
C ILE A 59 -11.39 -18.62 -12.66
N LEU A 60 -11.45 -19.89 -13.03
CA LEU A 60 -10.49 -20.51 -13.91
C LEU A 60 -10.99 -20.41 -15.37
N VAL A 61 -10.17 -19.85 -16.27
CA VAL A 61 -10.54 -19.65 -17.69
C VAL A 61 -9.51 -20.25 -18.62
N ASP A 62 -9.94 -21.09 -19.56
CA ASP A 62 -9.08 -21.59 -20.63
C ASP A 62 -9.57 -21.17 -22.03
N PHE A 63 -8.78 -21.41 -23.05
CA PHE A 63 -9.02 -20.92 -24.41
C PHE A 63 -8.98 -22.06 -25.42
N SER A 64 -9.62 -21.87 -26.58
CA SER A 64 -9.59 -22.88 -27.65
C SER A 64 -8.19 -23.08 -28.27
N ASP A 65 -7.33 -22.05 -28.18
CA ASP A 65 -5.92 -22.08 -28.64
C ASP A 65 -4.94 -22.32 -27.48
N ARG A 66 -5.41 -22.35 -26.24
CA ARG A 66 -4.62 -22.62 -25.01
C ARG A 66 -5.48 -23.35 -23.98
N ASN A 67 -5.52 -24.69 -24.06
CA ASN A 67 -6.21 -25.49 -23.06
C ASN A 67 -5.47 -25.45 -21.72
N SER A 68 -6.24 -25.53 -20.64
CA SER A 68 -5.70 -25.74 -19.27
C SER A 68 -4.94 -27.05 -19.16
N GLN A 69 -3.89 -27.08 -18.34
CA GLN A 69 -3.03 -28.22 -18.10
C GLN A 69 -2.97 -28.61 -16.62
N VAL A 70 -3.47 -27.75 -15.72
CA VAL A 70 -3.46 -27.97 -14.27
C VAL A 70 -4.88 -28.26 -13.80
N ALA A 71 -5.04 -29.28 -12.97
CA ALA A 71 -6.34 -29.62 -12.41
C ALA A 71 -6.85 -28.52 -11.46
N PRO A 72 -8.15 -28.17 -11.47
CA PRO A 72 -8.71 -27.10 -10.64
C PRO A 72 -8.43 -27.24 -9.13
N VAL A 73 -8.38 -28.48 -8.61
CA VAL A 73 -8.08 -28.75 -7.18
C VAL A 73 -6.67 -28.28 -6.76
N PHE A 74 -5.77 -28.08 -7.70
CA PHE A 74 -4.47 -27.46 -7.43
C PHE A 74 -4.63 -26.05 -6.86
N PHE A 75 -5.55 -25.26 -7.43
CA PHE A 75 -5.82 -23.88 -6.99
C PHE A 75 -6.57 -23.83 -5.66
N ASP A 76 -7.40 -24.85 -5.33
CA ASP A 76 -7.96 -24.99 -3.98
C ASP A 76 -6.84 -25.09 -2.94
N SER A 77 -5.81 -25.88 -3.26
CA SER A 77 -4.67 -26.09 -2.37
C SER A 77 -3.74 -24.88 -2.32
N LEU A 78 -3.42 -24.31 -3.48
CA LEU A 78 -2.52 -23.15 -3.60
C LEU A 78 -3.06 -21.93 -2.86
N ILE A 79 -4.38 -21.70 -2.93
CA ILE A 79 -4.99 -20.46 -2.45
C ILE A 79 -5.55 -20.63 -1.03
N TYR A 80 -6.36 -21.66 -0.78
CA TYR A 80 -7.18 -21.76 0.43
C TYR A 80 -6.71 -22.80 1.45
N ALA A 81 -5.74 -23.66 1.12
CA ALA A 81 -5.29 -24.67 2.08
C ALA A 81 -4.64 -24.02 3.30
N LYS A 82 -5.02 -24.48 4.50
CA LYS A 82 -4.42 -24.05 5.77
C LYS A 82 -3.07 -24.73 6.04
N THR A 83 -2.22 -24.73 5.01
CA THR A 83 -0.90 -25.39 5.01
C THR A 83 0.19 -24.42 4.60
N GLN A 84 1.44 -24.77 4.90
CA GLN A 84 2.61 -24.04 4.41
C GLN A 84 2.56 -23.92 2.88
N SER A 85 3.06 -22.83 2.32
CA SER A 85 3.11 -22.57 0.88
C SER A 85 1.75 -22.34 0.21
N SER A 86 0.75 -21.85 0.95
CA SER A 86 -0.51 -21.37 0.41
C SER A 86 -0.66 -19.86 0.57
N VAL A 87 -1.49 -19.25 -0.28
CA VAL A 87 -1.86 -17.83 -0.15
C VAL A 87 -2.54 -17.58 1.19
N TRP A 88 -3.44 -18.48 1.61
CA TRP A 88 -4.07 -18.42 2.93
C TRP A 88 -3.03 -18.29 4.05
N ARG A 89 -2.00 -19.15 4.06
CA ARG A 89 -0.98 -19.16 5.11
C ARG A 89 -0.13 -17.89 5.09
N TYR A 90 0.16 -17.35 3.91
CA TYR A 90 0.87 -16.09 3.77
C TYR A 90 0.09 -14.93 4.42
N TYR A 91 -1.22 -14.83 4.13
CA TYR A 91 -2.07 -13.80 4.71
C TYR A 91 -2.32 -14.02 6.22
N ASP A 92 -2.48 -15.26 6.66
CA ASP A 92 -2.58 -15.61 8.09
C ASP A 92 -1.34 -15.14 8.87
N GLU A 93 -0.13 -15.41 8.36
CA GLU A 93 1.13 -14.97 8.99
C GLU A 93 1.25 -13.44 8.99
N ASN A 94 0.99 -12.78 7.88
CA ASN A 94 1.11 -11.33 7.75
C ASN A 94 0.07 -10.56 8.57
N SER A 95 -1.11 -11.14 8.80
CA SER A 95 -2.19 -10.57 9.60
C SER A 95 -2.16 -10.99 11.06
N TYR A 96 -1.19 -11.82 11.47
CA TYR A 96 -1.09 -12.37 12.83
C TYR A 96 -2.34 -13.18 13.22
N GLY A 97 -2.91 -13.91 12.26
CA GLY A 97 -4.09 -14.75 12.45
C GLY A 97 -5.41 -13.99 12.55
N THR A 98 -5.44 -12.70 12.19
CA THR A 98 -6.68 -11.89 12.24
C THR A 98 -7.48 -11.89 10.95
N PHE A 99 -6.91 -12.34 9.84
CA PHE A 99 -7.54 -12.43 8.53
C PHE A 99 -7.64 -13.89 8.08
N ASP A 100 -8.81 -14.30 7.60
CA ASP A 100 -9.08 -15.67 7.14
C ASP A 100 -9.56 -15.64 5.68
N LEU A 101 -8.68 -15.96 4.73
CA LEU A 101 -9.00 -16.02 3.31
C LEU A 101 -9.85 -17.26 3.03
N VAL A 102 -11.09 -17.06 2.60
CA VAL A 102 -12.06 -18.13 2.39
C VAL A 102 -12.76 -17.98 1.03
N THR A 103 -13.55 -19.00 0.66
CA THR A 103 -14.44 -18.96 -0.49
C THR A 103 -15.67 -19.80 -0.24
N VAL A 104 -16.77 -19.46 -0.88
CA VAL A 104 -17.99 -20.27 -0.93
C VAL A 104 -17.93 -21.27 -2.08
N SER A 105 -17.28 -20.89 -3.20
CA SER A 105 -17.18 -21.72 -4.40
C SER A 105 -15.71 -22.00 -4.73
N TYR A 106 -15.26 -23.19 -4.43
CA TYR A 106 -13.88 -23.61 -4.73
C TYR A 106 -13.65 -23.77 -6.24
N PRO A 107 -12.45 -23.44 -6.76
CA PRO A 107 -12.06 -23.70 -8.14
C PRO A 107 -12.37 -25.12 -8.62
N SER A 108 -12.20 -26.15 -7.77
CA SER A 108 -12.53 -27.52 -8.13
C SER A 108 -14.04 -27.77 -8.29
N SER A 109 -14.89 -26.97 -7.66
CA SER A 109 -16.35 -27.11 -7.80
C SER A 109 -16.90 -26.45 -9.05
N THR A 110 -16.25 -25.39 -9.55
CA THR A 110 -16.67 -24.65 -10.73
C THR A 110 -15.92 -25.11 -12.01
N GLY A 111 -14.69 -25.57 -11.85
CA GLY A 111 -13.84 -26.03 -12.96
C GLY A 111 -13.38 -24.93 -13.91
N TRP A 112 -12.64 -25.34 -14.93
CA TRP A 112 -12.21 -24.44 -16.01
C TRP A 112 -13.39 -24.05 -16.91
N GLN A 113 -13.54 -22.76 -17.16
CA GLN A 113 -14.54 -22.18 -18.05
C GLN A 113 -13.89 -21.89 -19.41
N ARG A 114 -14.53 -22.33 -20.50
CA ARG A 114 -14.02 -22.07 -21.85
C ARG A 114 -14.40 -20.67 -22.30
N ALA A 115 -13.41 -19.78 -22.42
CA ALA A 115 -13.62 -18.43 -22.98
C ALA A 115 -14.17 -18.48 -24.43
N PRO A 116 -15.06 -17.56 -24.82
CA PRO A 116 -15.65 -17.53 -26.16
C PRO A 116 -14.63 -17.13 -27.25
N GLN A 117 -13.52 -16.50 -26.88
CA GLN A 117 -12.46 -16.12 -27.81
C GLN A 117 -11.13 -16.81 -27.45
N THR A 118 -10.12 -16.70 -28.31
CA THR A 118 -8.78 -17.24 -28.12
C THR A 118 -7.95 -16.42 -27.14
N LEU A 119 -6.90 -17.01 -26.53
CA LEU A 119 -5.90 -16.24 -25.78
C LEU A 119 -5.31 -15.13 -26.64
N ALA A 120 -4.96 -15.42 -27.86
CA ALA A 120 -4.41 -14.45 -28.82
C ALA A 120 -5.34 -13.26 -29.06
N TYR A 121 -6.67 -13.45 -28.99
CA TYR A 121 -7.64 -12.35 -29.08
C TYR A 121 -7.55 -11.41 -27.90
N TYR A 122 -7.52 -11.95 -26.66
CA TYR A 122 -7.50 -11.13 -25.44
C TYR A 122 -6.12 -10.53 -25.15
N ALA A 123 -5.05 -11.25 -25.39
CA ALA A 123 -3.67 -10.74 -25.23
C ALA A 123 -3.35 -9.66 -26.28
N ASN A 124 -3.86 -9.82 -27.50
CA ASN A 124 -3.80 -8.89 -28.63
C ASN A 124 -2.39 -8.34 -28.93
N GLY A 125 -1.33 -9.15 -28.69
CA GLY A 125 0.05 -8.67 -28.85
C GLY A 125 0.45 -7.52 -27.91
N GLN A 126 -0.34 -7.27 -26.85
CA GLN A 126 -0.19 -6.17 -25.89
C GLN A 126 -0.37 -6.63 -24.45
N ASN A 127 -0.07 -7.91 -24.15
CA ASN A 127 -0.12 -8.51 -22.81
C ASN A 127 -1.49 -8.38 -22.11
N GLY A 128 -2.59 -8.26 -22.86
CA GLY A 128 -3.93 -8.06 -22.33
C GLY A 128 -4.33 -6.59 -22.13
N PHE A 129 -3.44 -5.63 -22.40
CA PHE A 129 -3.72 -4.20 -22.26
C PHE A 129 -4.10 -3.51 -23.58
N GLY A 130 -4.57 -4.28 -24.54
CA GLY A 130 -5.04 -3.77 -25.82
C GLY A 130 -6.33 -2.96 -25.71
N THR A 131 -6.74 -2.40 -26.85
CA THR A 131 -8.01 -1.65 -26.91
C THR A 131 -9.19 -2.60 -26.78
N TYR A 132 -10.16 -2.24 -25.93
CA TYR A 132 -11.42 -2.97 -25.77
C TYR A 132 -12.12 -3.16 -27.14
N PRO A 133 -12.66 -4.34 -27.45
CA PRO A 133 -12.82 -5.52 -26.59
C PRO A 133 -11.68 -6.56 -26.66
N GLN A 134 -10.56 -6.26 -27.29
CA GLN A 134 -9.42 -7.19 -27.41
C GLN A 134 -8.42 -6.95 -26.28
N ASN A 135 -8.86 -7.27 -25.04
CA ASN A 135 -8.06 -7.05 -23.84
C ASN A 135 -8.54 -7.92 -22.66
N ALA A 136 -7.82 -7.84 -21.52
CA ALA A 136 -8.12 -8.58 -20.30
C ALA A 136 -9.47 -8.17 -19.67
N GLN A 137 -9.91 -6.92 -19.81
CA GLN A 137 -11.24 -6.50 -19.31
C GLN A 137 -12.36 -7.32 -19.96
N LYS A 138 -12.30 -7.52 -21.28
CA LYS A 138 -13.29 -8.33 -21.98
C LYS A 138 -13.22 -9.80 -21.57
N LEU A 139 -12.01 -10.33 -21.32
CA LEU A 139 -11.87 -11.69 -20.78
C LEU A 139 -12.57 -11.85 -19.43
N VAL A 140 -12.40 -10.89 -18.54
CA VAL A 140 -13.07 -10.92 -17.21
C VAL A 140 -14.57 -10.79 -17.35
N GLU A 141 -15.06 -9.94 -18.25
CA GLU A 141 -16.51 -9.85 -18.52
C GLU A 141 -17.08 -11.18 -19.01
N ASP A 142 -16.37 -11.86 -19.92
CA ASP A 142 -16.78 -13.19 -20.41
C ASP A 142 -16.69 -14.24 -19.31
N ALA A 143 -15.65 -14.21 -18.45
CA ALA A 143 -15.50 -15.10 -17.31
C ALA A 143 -16.65 -14.94 -16.29
N VAL A 144 -17.03 -13.71 -15.99
CA VAL A 144 -18.18 -13.40 -15.11
C VAL A 144 -19.48 -13.96 -15.70
N ASP A 145 -19.70 -13.79 -17.01
CA ASP A 145 -20.92 -14.31 -17.65
C ASP A 145 -20.95 -15.85 -17.67
N LEU A 146 -19.79 -16.50 -17.85
CA LEU A 146 -19.67 -17.96 -17.85
C LEU A 146 -19.90 -18.57 -16.47
N ILE A 147 -19.36 -17.95 -15.42
CA ILE A 147 -19.44 -18.48 -14.06
C ILE A 147 -20.77 -18.17 -13.36
N ASN A 148 -21.50 -17.14 -13.82
CA ASN A 148 -22.74 -16.66 -13.21
C ASN A 148 -23.79 -17.76 -12.90
N PRO A 149 -23.98 -18.78 -13.72
CA PRO A 149 -24.91 -19.86 -13.39
C PRO A 149 -24.45 -20.80 -12.24
N LEU A 150 -23.18 -20.71 -11.84
CA LEU A 150 -22.53 -21.63 -10.91
C LEU A 150 -22.26 -21.01 -9.53
N VAL A 151 -22.32 -19.65 -9.43
CA VAL A 151 -21.98 -18.93 -8.20
C VAL A 151 -23.04 -17.85 -7.92
N ASN A 152 -23.14 -17.44 -6.65
CA ASN A 152 -23.89 -16.27 -6.23
C ASN A 152 -22.88 -15.17 -5.88
N PHE A 153 -22.82 -14.11 -6.66
CA PHE A 153 -21.86 -13.02 -6.47
C PHE A 153 -22.09 -12.23 -5.17
N ALA A 154 -23.30 -12.23 -4.63
CA ALA A 154 -23.57 -11.57 -3.34
C ALA A 154 -22.82 -12.21 -2.16
N ASP A 155 -22.34 -13.45 -2.29
CA ASP A 155 -21.53 -14.11 -1.26
C ASP A 155 -20.11 -13.53 -1.15
N TYR A 156 -19.70 -12.67 -2.08
CA TYR A 156 -18.38 -12.06 -2.20
C TYR A 156 -18.40 -10.53 -1.98
N ASP A 157 -19.51 -9.98 -1.53
CA ASP A 157 -19.67 -8.64 -0.99
C ASP A 157 -19.44 -8.74 0.53
N ASN A 158 -18.18 -8.59 0.94
CA ASN A 158 -17.73 -8.89 2.30
C ASN A 158 -18.13 -7.81 3.32
N ASP A 159 -18.38 -6.57 2.89
CA ASP A 159 -18.75 -5.45 3.77
C ASP A 159 -20.19 -4.96 3.58
N GLY A 160 -20.91 -5.50 2.60
CA GLY A 160 -22.32 -5.17 2.35
C GLY A 160 -22.53 -3.84 1.63
N ASP A 161 -21.53 -3.34 0.91
CA ASP A 161 -21.59 -2.06 0.21
C ASP A 161 -22.23 -2.16 -1.19
N GLY A 162 -22.55 -3.37 -1.63
CA GLY A 162 -23.16 -3.68 -2.93
C GLY A 162 -22.14 -3.89 -4.05
N TYR A 163 -20.85 -4.07 -3.70
CA TYR A 163 -19.81 -4.46 -4.64
C TYR A 163 -19.18 -5.79 -4.24
N VAL A 164 -18.67 -6.52 -5.22
CA VAL A 164 -17.85 -7.71 -4.99
C VAL A 164 -16.43 -7.25 -4.66
N ASP A 165 -15.91 -7.64 -3.50
CA ASP A 165 -14.62 -7.18 -2.98
C ASP A 165 -13.42 -7.95 -3.51
N GLY A 166 -13.62 -9.18 -3.99
CA GLY A 166 -12.51 -10.02 -4.45
C GLY A 166 -12.89 -10.97 -5.57
N ILE A 167 -12.42 -10.70 -6.78
CA ILE A 167 -12.45 -11.61 -7.92
C ILE A 167 -11.03 -11.76 -8.47
N ALA A 168 -10.56 -12.99 -8.58
CA ALA A 168 -9.35 -13.39 -9.25
C ALA A 168 -9.69 -14.23 -10.48
N VAL A 169 -9.10 -13.92 -11.61
CA VAL A 169 -9.28 -14.69 -12.85
C VAL A 169 -7.97 -15.33 -13.23
N VAL A 170 -7.92 -16.65 -13.13
CA VAL A 170 -6.75 -17.44 -13.53
C VAL A 170 -6.91 -17.88 -14.99
N HIS A 171 -6.04 -17.38 -15.84
CA HIS A 171 -6.01 -17.78 -17.26
C HIS A 171 -5.08 -18.96 -17.49
N SER A 172 -5.43 -19.85 -18.41
CA SER A 172 -4.57 -20.98 -18.78
C SER A 172 -3.29 -20.52 -19.46
N GLY A 173 -2.21 -21.25 -19.19
CA GLY A 173 -0.87 -20.99 -19.71
C GLY A 173 -0.01 -20.11 -18.81
N GLN A 174 1.05 -19.55 -19.39
CA GLN A 174 2.09 -18.77 -18.71
C GLN A 174 1.71 -17.29 -18.60
N GLY A 175 2.23 -16.61 -17.59
CA GLY A 175 2.15 -15.16 -17.44
C GLY A 175 3.25 -14.43 -18.24
N ALA A 176 2.91 -13.27 -18.78
CA ALA A 176 3.84 -12.46 -19.55
C ALA A 176 4.97 -11.86 -18.69
N GLU A 177 4.77 -11.71 -17.39
CA GLU A 177 5.80 -11.31 -16.41
C GLU A 177 6.95 -12.32 -16.31
N MET A 178 6.72 -13.56 -16.76
CA MET A 178 7.74 -14.61 -16.89
C MET A 178 8.32 -14.68 -18.29
N THR A 179 7.43 -14.69 -19.30
CA THR A 179 7.82 -14.99 -20.69
C THR A 179 8.32 -13.78 -21.46
N GLY A 180 7.85 -12.58 -21.12
CA GLY A 180 8.05 -11.36 -21.91
C GLY A 180 7.35 -11.41 -23.27
N ASN A 181 6.52 -12.45 -23.52
CA ASN A 181 5.80 -12.61 -24.79
C ASN A 181 4.55 -11.72 -24.81
N PRO A 182 4.40 -10.82 -25.77
CA PRO A 182 3.24 -9.93 -25.84
C PRO A 182 1.91 -10.65 -26.13
N ASN A 183 1.94 -11.92 -26.54
CA ASN A 183 0.76 -12.76 -26.73
C ASN A 183 0.36 -13.58 -25.48
N ASP A 184 1.07 -13.45 -24.38
CA ASP A 184 0.64 -13.92 -23.06
C ASP A 184 0.06 -12.74 -22.27
N ILE A 185 -0.84 -13.00 -21.32
CA ILE A 185 -1.41 -11.95 -20.45
C ILE A 185 -0.46 -11.71 -19.27
N TRP A 186 -0.26 -10.44 -18.94
CA TRP A 186 0.52 -10.02 -17.77
C TRP A 186 -0.36 -10.02 -16.53
N SER A 187 0.10 -10.54 -15.41
CA SER A 187 -0.63 -10.50 -14.13
C SER A 187 -0.81 -9.06 -13.67
N HIS A 188 -2.04 -8.72 -13.25
CA HIS A 188 -2.39 -7.35 -12.90
C HIS A 188 -3.71 -7.27 -12.12
N LYS A 189 -3.88 -6.18 -11.38
CA LYS A 189 -5.18 -5.73 -10.90
C LYS A 189 -5.72 -4.65 -11.82
N TRP A 190 -7.00 -4.75 -12.20
CA TRP A 190 -7.69 -3.74 -13.00
C TRP A 190 -9.20 -3.71 -12.67
N ALA A 191 -9.98 -3.07 -13.55
CA ALA A 191 -11.43 -3.01 -13.39
C ALA A 191 -12.14 -3.16 -14.76
N ILE A 192 -13.35 -3.68 -14.73
CA ILE A 192 -14.28 -3.74 -15.86
C ILE A 192 -15.36 -2.67 -15.72
N THR A 193 -16.13 -2.44 -16.78
CA THR A 193 -17.39 -1.71 -16.64
C THR A 193 -18.28 -2.45 -15.63
N PRO A 194 -18.77 -1.79 -14.56
CA PRO A 194 -19.49 -2.46 -13.49
C PRO A 194 -20.67 -3.29 -14.00
N ARG A 195 -20.71 -4.58 -13.65
CA ARG A 195 -21.77 -5.52 -14.01
C ARG A 195 -22.61 -5.88 -12.80
N LEU A 196 -23.92 -5.72 -12.93
CA LEU A 196 -24.86 -6.12 -11.89
C LEU A 196 -25.21 -7.61 -12.02
N ARG A 197 -24.93 -8.40 -10.99
CA ARG A 197 -25.34 -9.81 -10.83
C ARG A 197 -25.74 -10.03 -9.37
N ASP A 198 -26.76 -10.81 -9.14
CA ASP A 198 -27.23 -11.21 -7.80
C ASP A 198 -27.43 -10.04 -6.81
N GLY A 199 -27.72 -8.84 -7.31
CA GLY A 199 -27.92 -7.62 -6.51
C GLY A 199 -26.65 -6.83 -6.19
N VAL A 200 -25.47 -7.34 -6.52
CA VAL A 200 -24.17 -6.70 -6.30
C VAL A 200 -23.47 -6.34 -7.62
N ARG A 201 -22.52 -5.44 -7.57
CA ARG A 201 -21.75 -4.98 -8.72
C ARG A 201 -20.37 -5.61 -8.73
N ILE A 202 -19.99 -6.14 -9.88
CA ILE A 202 -18.64 -6.65 -10.17
C ILE A 202 -17.90 -5.54 -10.88
N PHE A 203 -16.78 -5.09 -10.33
CA PHE A 203 -16.02 -3.95 -10.84
C PHE A 203 -14.53 -4.23 -10.92
N GLU A 204 -13.86 -4.46 -9.80
CA GLU A 204 -12.43 -4.73 -9.73
C GLU A 204 -12.12 -6.22 -9.84
N TYR A 205 -10.97 -6.56 -10.39
CA TYR A 205 -10.47 -7.93 -10.51
C TYR A 205 -8.96 -7.99 -10.44
N SER A 206 -8.42 -9.15 -10.12
CA SER A 206 -7.04 -9.53 -10.39
C SER A 206 -6.96 -10.61 -11.47
N MET A 207 -5.80 -10.71 -12.14
CA MET A 207 -5.54 -11.65 -13.23
C MET A 207 -4.22 -12.34 -12.97
N GLU A 208 -4.21 -13.68 -12.97
CA GLU A 208 -3.04 -14.51 -12.68
C GLU A 208 -2.91 -15.65 -13.70
N PRO A 209 -1.69 -16.18 -13.92
CA PRO A 209 -1.47 -17.30 -14.84
C PRO A 209 -1.66 -18.65 -14.15
N GLU A 210 -1.84 -19.68 -14.99
CA GLU A 210 -1.97 -21.07 -14.55
C GLU A 210 -0.64 -21.63 -14.02
N TYR A 211 0.50 -21.31 -14.64
CA TYR A 211 1.84 -21.79 -14.29
C TYR A 211 2.94 -20.84 -14.80
N TYR A 212 4.17 -21.00 -14.29
CA TYR A 212 5.31 -20.17 -14.73
C TYR A 212 6.02 -20.73 -15.96
N THR A 213 6.55 -21.95 -15.86
CA THR A 213 7.33 -22.60 -16.92
C THR A 213 6.76 -23.94 -17.31
N SER A 214 6.18 -24.66 -16.36
CA SER A 214 5.62 -25.99 -16.55
C SER A 214 4.36 -26.19 -15.69
N PRO A 215 3.37 -26.94 -16.16
CA PRO A 215 2.15 -27.18 -15.43
C PRO A 215 2.41 -27.69 -13.99
N GLY A 216 1.82 -27.02 -13.00
CA GLY A 216 1.95 -27.34 -11.59
C GLY A 216 3.15 -26.70 -10.88
N ASP A 217 3.94 -25.85 -11.53
CA ASP A 217 5.07 -25.16 -10.89
C ASP A 217 4.67 -23.78 -10.31
N MET A 218 3.39 -23.42 -10.39
CA MET A 218 2.89 -22.16 -9.82
C MET A 218 3.10 -22.13 -8.31
N THR A 219 3.57 -20.99 -7.83
CA THR A 219 3.73 -20.69 -6.40
C THR A 219 2.86 -19.50 -6.00
N ILE A 220 2.94 -19.11 -4.74
CA ILE A 220 2.02 -18.13 -4.16
C ILE A 220 2.36 -16.66 -4.45
N GLY A 221 3.57 -16.36 -4.91
CA GLY A 221 4.08 -14.99 -4.94
C GLY A 221 3.25 -14.02 -5.78
N VAL A 222 2.86 -14.43 -7.00
CA VAL A 222 1.98 -13.62 -7.88
C VAL A 222 0.63 -13.40 -7.20
N TYR A 223 0.00 -14.48 -6.70
CA TYR A 223 -1.30 -14.39 -6.04
C TYR A 223 -1.25 -13.51 -4.79
N CYS A 224 -0.20 -13.61 -3.98
CA CYS A 224 -0.05 -12.75 -2.79
C CYS A 224 0.07 -11.26 -3.16
N HIS A 225 0.75 -10.96 -4.27
CA HIS A 225 0.88 -9.59 -4.78
C HIS A 225 -0.45 -9.06 -5.29
N GLU A 226 -1.09 -9.77 -6.24
CA GLU A 226 -2.34 -9.33 -6.86
C GLU A 226 -3.48 -9.24 -5.84
N PHE A 227 -3.54 -10.16 -4.88
CA PHE A 227 -4.51 -10.08 -3.78
C PHE A 227 -4.22 -8.92 -2.83
N GLY A 228 -2.98 -8.48 -2.69
CA GLY A 228 -2.63 -7.24 -2.00
C GLY A 228 -3.33 -6.02 -2.61
N HIS A 229 -3.38 -5.97 -3.94
CA HIS A 229 -4.16 -4.96 -4.64
C HIS A 229 -5.67 -5.16 -4.47
N ALA A 230 -6.16 -6.39 -4.63
CA ALA A 230 -7.59 -6.69 -4.59
C ALA A 230 -8.18 -6.45 -3.21
N ILE A 231 -7.58 -7.00 -2.16
CA ILE A 231 -8.06 -6.93 -0.77
C ILE A 231 -7.78 -5.56 -0.16
N GLY A 232 -6.53 -5.07 -0.27
CA GLY A 232 -6.05 -3.90 0.46
C GLY A 232 -6.04 -2.59 -0.34
N GLY A 233 -6.27 -2.64 -1.65
CA GLY A 233 -6.09 -1.48 -2.51
C GLY A 233 -4.66 -0.96 -2.56
N LEU A 234 -3.73 -1.80 -2.22
CA LEU A 234 -2.33 -1.42 -2.16
C LEU A 234 -1.81 -1.03 -3.55
N PRO A 235 -0.95 -0.04 -3.70
CA PRO A 235 -0.29 0.26 -4.96
C PRO A 235 0.89 -0.68 -5.19
N ASP A 236 1.37 -0.75 -6.44
CA ASP A 236 2.70 -1.22 -6.72
C ASP A 236 3.75 -0.34 -6.04
N LEU A 237 4.69 -0.97 -5.35
CA LEU A 237 5.82 -0.30 -4.69
C LEU A 237 7.17 -0.57 -5.39
N TYR A 238 7.13 -1.23 -6.55
CA TYR A 238 8.21 -1.21 -7.54
C TYR A 238 7.97 -0.08 -8.55
N ASP A 239 9.01 0.28 -9.28
CA ASP A 239 8.93 1.27 -10.35
C ASP A 239 8.40 0.60 -11.63
N THR A 240 7.14 0.84 -11.96
CA THR A 240 6.49 0.25 -13.14
C THR A 240 7.07 0.77 -14.46
N ASP A 241 7.82 1.90 -14.43
CA ASP A 241 8.55 2.42 -15.58
C ASP A 241 9.93 1.75 -15.79
N GLY A 242 10.36 0.92 -14.84
CA GLY A 242 11.60 0.15 -14.90
C GLY A 242 12.88 0.96 -14.68
N GLY A 243 12.77 2.19 -14.19
CA GLY A 243 13.89 3.09 -13.92
C GLY A 243 14.65 2.78 -12.63
N SER A 244 14.03 2.01 -11.74
CA SER A 244 14.55 1.65 -10.43
C SER A 244 13.93 0.33 -9.93
N TRP A 245 14.31 -0.13 -8.74
CA TRP A 245 13.72 -1.30 -8.08
C TRP A 245 12.56 -0.95 -7.13
N GLY A 246 12.24 0.35 -6.97
CA GLY A 246 11.32 0.77 -5.91
C GLY A 246 11.83 0.34 -4.55
N ILE A 247 11.03 -0.42 -3.79
CA ILE A 247 11.48 -1.01 -2.51
C ILE A 247 12.02 -2.44 -2.64
N GLY A 248 12.22 -2.90 -3.87
CA GLY A 248 12.90 -4.14 -4.17
C GLY A 248 12.31 -5.39 -3.52
N ARG A 249 13.18 -6.26 -2.98
CA ARG A 249 12.82 -7.56 -2.41
C ARG A 249 12.28 -7.49 -0.98
N TRP A 250 12.04 -6.28 -0.45
CA TRP A 250 11.63 -6.05 0.93
C TRP A 250 10.11 -6.09 1.15
N SER A 251 9.32 -6.12 0.10
CA SER A 251 7.86 -6.23 0.17
C SER A 251 7.30 -7.07 -0.97
N VAL A 252 6.23 -7.82 -0.67
CA VAL A 252 5.46 -8.53 -1.69
C VAL A 252 4.87 -7.57 -2.73
N MET A 253 4.60 -6.31 -2.37
CA MET A 253 4.11 -5.28 -3.31
C MET A 253 5.21 -4.73 -4.25
N ALA A 254 6.41 -5.35 -4.21
CA ALA A 254 7.51 -5.10 -5.12
C ALA A 254 8.18 -6.42 -5.51
N GLN A 255 9.48 -6.44 -5.82
CA GLN A 255 10.21 -7.64 -6.23
C GLN A 255 10.24 -8.75 -5.16
N GLY A 256 9.88 -8.44 -3.92
CA GLY A 256 9.71 -9.42 -2.85
C GLY A 256 8.69 -10.51 -3.14
N SER A 257 7.76 -10.29 -4.09
CA SER A 257 6.84 -11.31 -4.61
C SER A 257 7.57 -12.51 -5.25
N TRP A 258 8.77 -12.30 -5.78
CA TRP A 258 9.61 -13.33 -6.40
C TRP A 258 10.59 -14.02 -5.43
N ASN A 259 10.59 -13.68 -4.14
CA ASN A 259 11.49 -14.28 -3.17
C ASN A 259 11.26 -15.80 -3.03
N GLY A 260 12.33 -16.52 -2.74
CA GLY A 260 12.36 -17.97 -2.83
C GLY A 260 12.54 -18.47 -4.27
N SER A 261 12.12 -19.71 -4.55
CA SER A 261 12.09 -20.23 -5.91
C SER A 261 10.79 -19.80 -6.56
N PHE A 262 10.85 -18.90 -7.54
CA PHE A 262 9.68 -18.38 -8.26
C PHE A 262 8.56 -17.85 -7.35
N GLY A 263 8.92 -17.14 -6.25
CA GLY A 263 7.90 -16.60 -5.34
C GLY A 263 7.31 -17.63 -4.36
N SER A 264 8.03 -18.70 -4.08
CA SER A 264 7.59 -19.71 -3.09
C SER A 264 7.66 -19.21 -1.63
N SER A 265 8.38 -18.13 -1.37
CA SER A 265 8.50 -17.48 -0.06
C SER A 265 8.50 -15.96 -0.27
N PRO A 266 7.38 -15.38 -0.72
CA PRO A 266 7.30 -13.94 -0.94
C PRO A 266 7.57 -13.18 0.35
N ALA A 267 8.20 -12.02 0.26
CA ALA A 267 8.46 -11.18 1.43
C ALA A 267 7.15 -10.79 2.12
N HIS A 268 7.20 -10.55 3.41
CA HIS A 268 6.10 -9.89 4.11
C HIS A 268 5.74 -8.56 3.45
N PHE A 269 4.51 -8.12 3.67
CA PHE A 269 4.17 -6.72 3.42
C PHE A 269 5.11 -5.81 4.22
N ASP A 270 5.52 -4.70 3.62
CA ASP A 270 6.18 -3.63 4.34
C ASP A 270 5.24 -3.01 5.40
N PRO A 271 5.75 -2.24 6.37
CA PRO A 271 4.94 -1.77 7.48
C PRO A 271 3.84 -0.80 7.05
N TRP A 272 4.04 -0.03 5.96
CA TRP A 272 3.01 0.84 5.41
C TRP A 272 1.82 0.00 4.88
N CYS A 273 2.10 -1.02 4.08
CA CYS A 273 1.09 -1.95 3.57
C CYS A 273 0.35 -2.69 4.70
N LYS A 274 1.06 -3.20 5.73
CA LYS A 274 0.42 -3.84 6.89
C LYS A 274 -0.55 -2.89 7.62
N ILE A 275 -0.21 -1.61 7.73
CA ILE A 275 -1.07 -0.59 8.35
C ILE A 275 -2.30 -0.32 7.46
N GLN A 276 -2.12 -0.19 6.14
CA GLN A 276 -3.23 0.01 5.19
C GLN A 276 -4.21 -1.15 5.22
N MET A 277 -3.71 -2.39 5.24
CA MET A 277 -4.51 -3.61 5.36
C MET A 277 -5.24 -3.74 6.72
N GLY A 278 -4.82 -3.00 7.74
CA GLY A 278 -5.32 -3.15 9.10
C GLY A 278 -4.71 -4.33 9.86
N PHE A 279 -3.65 -4.94 9.35
CA PHE A 279 -2.94 -6.05 10.00
C PHE A 279 -2.11 -5.60 11.19
N ALA A 280 -1.65 -4.36 11.19
CA ALA A 280 -0.89 -3.78 12.29
C ALA A 280 -1.26 -2.31 12.53
N VAL A 281 -0.95 -1.85 13.73
CA VAL A 281 -1.05 -0.44 14.12
C VAL A 281 0.32 0.01 14.61
N ALA A 282 0.84 1.09 14.03
CA ALA A 282 2.13 1.62 14.46
C ALA A 282 2.03 2.28 15.84
N GLY A 283 2.98 1.95 16.70
CA GLY A 283 3.21 2.69 17.95
C GLY A 283 3.75 4.09 17.63
N VAL A 284 2.98 5.14 17.91
CA VAL A 284 3.40 6.51 17.63
C VAL A 284 4.35 7.00 18.74
N ILE A 285 5.57 7.34 18.38
CA ILE A 285 6.56 7.91 19.31
C ILE A 285 6.28 9.41 19.43
N THR A 286 5.85 9.83 20.62
CA THR A 286 5.48 11.22 20.93
C THR A 286 6.51 11.93 21.82
N THR A 287 7.38 11.20 22.48
CA THR A 287 8.46 11.68 23.35
C THR A 287 9.72 10.87 23.12
N ASN A 288 10.87 11.41 23.52
CA ASN A 288 12.13 10.68 23.45
C ASN A 288 12.10 9.46 24.39
N GLN A 289 12.56 8.31 23.89
CA GLN A 289 12.56 7.04 24.60
C GLN A 289 13.91 6.33 24.41
N THR A 290 14.41 5.67 25.44
CA THR A 290 15.66 4.91 25.38
C THR A 290 15.40 3.42 25.56
N GLY A 291 16.18 2.59 24.85
CA GLY A 291 16.11 1.14 24.96
C GLY A 291 14.76 0.54 24.56
N VAL A 292 14.09 1.13 23.57
CA VAL A 292 12.79 0.64 23.09
C VAL A 292 12.94 -0.76 22.52
N ASN A 293 12.15 -1.71 23.02
CA ASN A 293 12.11 -3.06 22.47
C ASN A 293 11.34 -3.09 21.15
N ILE A 294 11.94 -3.66 20.12
CA ILE A 294 11.39 -3.78 18.75
C ILE A 294 11.35 -5.26 18.39
N PRO A 295 10.26 -5.98 18.72
CA PRO A 295 10.11 -7.37 18.31
C PRO A 295 10.04 -7.49 16.79
N ASN A 296 10.42 -8.66 16.27
CA ASN A 296 10.35 -8.91 14.83
C ASN A 296 8.88 -8.93 14.34
N VAL A 297 8.68 -8.38 13.13
CA VAL A 297 7.33 -8.23 12.54
C VAL A 297 6.79 -9.52 11.92
N GLU A 298 7.59 -10.57 11.81
CA GLU A 298 7.13 -11.88 11.35
C GLU A 298 6.31 -12.60 12.43
N GLN A 299 6.49 -12.22 13.69
CA GLN A 299 5.85 -12.86 14.85
C GLN A 299 5.05 -11.91 15.73
N SER A 300 5.13 -10.59 15.51
CA SER A 300 4.51 -9.60 16.38
C SER A 300 4.01 -8.38 15.61
N ASN A 301 2.73 -8.04 15.78
CA ASN A 301 2.14 -6.81 15.25
C ASN A 301 2.51 -5.55 16.05
N ALA A 302 3.22 -5.69 17.17
CA ALA A 302 3.67 -4.59 18.02
C ALA A 302 5.08 -4.07 17.64
N GLY A 303 5.68 -4.60 16.57
CA GLY A 303 7.05 -4.28 16.13
C GLY A 303 7.17 -3.10 15.18
N ILE A 304 6.10 -2.36 14.92
CA ILE A 304 6.11 -1.21 14.01
C ILE A 304 5.98 0.09 14.79
N PHE A 305 6.90 1.03 14.56
CA PHE A 305 6.88 2.34 15.20
C PHE A 305 6.85 3.47 14.17
N ARG A 306 6.07 4.51 14.46
CA ARG A 306 5.97 5.71 13.65
C ARG A 306 6.64 6.88 14.36
N LEU A 307 7.58 7.53 13.66
CA LEU A 307 8.36 8.65 14.17
C LEU A 307 8.21 9.86 13.25
N TRP A 308 7.95 11.02 13.85
CA TRP A 308 8.03 12.32 13.19
C TRP A 308 8.19 13.41 14.25
N THR A 309 8.57 14.61 13.83
CA THR A 309 8.76 15.79 14.69
C THR A 309 7.67 15.92 15.76
N ASN A 310 8.05 15.87 17.03
CA ASN A 310 7.15 15.96 18.20
C ASN A 310 6.00 14.94 18.18
N GLY A 311 6.16 13.78 17.51
CA GLY A 311 5.10 12.80 17.33
C GLY A 311 3.96 13.28 16.43
N ALA A 312 4.21 14.26 15.55
CA ALA A 312 3.20 14.82 14.67
C ALA A 312 2.58 13.77 13.74
N ILE A 313 1.27 13.85 13.58
CA ILE A 313 0.55 13.11 12.55
C ILE A 313 0.50 13.98 11.30
N GLY A 314 1.03 13.48 10.21
CA GLY A 314 1.10 14.18 8.92
C GLY A 314 1.33 13.16 7.79
N PRO A 315 1.34 13.60 6.54
CA PRO A 315 1.55 12.70 5.41
C PRO A 315 2.98 12.18 5.30
N GLU A 316 3.98 12.94 5.78
CA GLU A 316 5.39 12.55 5.77
C GLU A 316 5.82 12.07 7.16
N TYR A 317 6.52 10.92 7.21
CA TYR A 317 6.97 10.31 8.46
C TYR A 317 7.91 9.14 8.20
N PHE A 318 8.56 8.66 9.27
CA PHE A 318 9.32 7.41 9.24
C PHE A 318 8.54 6.28 9.92
N LEU A 319 8.65 5.07 9.34
CA LEU A 319 8.29 3.82 10.01
C LEU A 319 9.56 3.03 10.30
N VAL A 320 9.58 2.36 11.45
CA VAL A 320 10.67 1.48 11.87
C VAL A 320 10.09 0.13 12.20
N GLU A 321 10.70 -0.92 11.67
CA GLU A 321 10.37 -2.32 11.98
C GLU A 321 11.64 -3.16 12.14
N ASN A 322 11.51 -4.28 12.85
CA ASN A 322 12.58 -5.29 12.92
C ASN A 322 12.21 -6.46 12.02
N ARG A 323 13.00 -6.68 10.97
CA ARG A 323 12.83 -7.78 9.99
C ARG A 323 13.87 -8.85 10.20
N GLN A 324 13.40 -10.10 10.31
CA GLN A 324 14.26 -11.27 10.47
C GLN A 324 14.01 -12.27 9.33
N ARG A 325 15.00 -13.11 9.03
CA ARG A 325 14.87 -14.11 7.96
C ARG A 325 14.20 -15.39 8.48
N ILE A 326 12.94 -15.28 8.88
CA ILE A 326 12.08 -16.38 9.37
C ILE A 326 10.72 -16.33 8.67
N GLY A 327 9.94 -17.41 8.77
CA GLY A 327 8.64 -17.50 8.10
C GLY A 327 8.79 -17.28 6.60
N TYR A 328 7.92 -16.49 6.02
CA TYR A 328 8.00 -16.13 4.59
C TYR A 328 9.20 -15.22 4.27
N ASP A 329 9.73 -14.47 5.23
CA ASP A 329 10.96 -13.67 5.05
C ASP A 329 12.26 -14.49 5.09
N ALA A 330 12.19 -15.81 5.26
CA ALA A 330 13.39 -16.67 5.22
C ALA A 330 14.18 -16.56 3.90
N ALA A 331 13.50 -16.20 2.82
CA ALA A 331 14.10 -16.02 1.48
C ALA A 331 14.54 -14.58 1.16
N LEU A 332 14.51 -13.65 2.11
CA LEU A 332 15.16 -12.35 1.96
C LEU A 332 16.65 -12.52 1.60
N PRO A 333 17.31 -11.52 0.96
CA PRO A 333 18.71 -11.62 0.59
C PRO A 333 19.59 -12.11 1.72
N ALA A 334 20.65 -12.84 1.40
CA ALA A 334 21.51 -13.45 2.41
C ALA A 334 22.08 -12.40 3.38
N ASN A 335 22.01 -12.70 4.69
CA ASN A 335 22.43 -11.80 5.77
C ASN A 335 21.69 -10.44 5.85
N SER A 336 20.54 -10.35 5.20
CA SER A 336 19.72 -9.13 5.17
C SER A 336 18.64 -9.22 6.25
N HIS A 337 18.99 -8.79 7.47
CA HIS A 337 18.07 -8.77 8.63
C HIS A 337 18.50 -7.69 9.62
N GLY A 338 17.55 -7.09 10.32
CA GLY A 338 17.78 -5.98 11.25
C GLY A 338 16.61 -4.99 11.26
N LEU A 339 16.86 -3.77 11.72
CA LEU A 339 15.87 -2.71 11.59
C LEU A 339 15.82 -2.22 10.15
N LEU A 340 14.61 -2.13 9.60
CA LEU A 340 14.31 -1.40 8.39
C LEU A 340 13.69 -0.05 8.79
N ILE A 341 14.20 1.02 8.21
CA ILE A 341 13.68 2.37 8.38
C ILE A 341 13.09 2.80 7.04
N TRP A 342 11.81 3.18 7.06
CA TRP A 342 11.06 3.55 5.88
C TRP A 342 10.71 5.03 5.93
N HIS A 343 10.93 5.75 4.84
CA HIS A 343 10.50 7.13 4.68
C HIS A 343 9.21 7.15 3.85
N ILE A 344 8.14 7.63 4.44
CA ILE A 344 6.79 7.61 3.87
C ILE A 344 6.37 9.04 3.52
N ASP A 345 5.75 9.20 2.35
CA ASP A 345 5.01 10.40 1.98
C ASP A 345 3.66 10.03 1.36
N ASP A 346 2.60 10.11 2.14
CA ASP A 346 1.24 9.79 1.71
C ASP A 346 0.66 10.78 0.67
N THR A 347 1.34 11.87 0.37
CA THR A 347 0.95 12.80 -0.72
C THR A 347 1.37 12.30 -2.09
N VAL A 348 2.32 11.36 -2.14
CA VAL A 348 2.79 10.71 -3.37
C VAL A 348 1.93 9.49 -3.66
N SER A 349 1.53 9.29 -4.91
CA SER A 349 0.60 8.21 -5.28
C SER A 349 1.29 6.89 -5.59
N THR A 350 2.54 6.90 -6.03
CA THR A 350 3.27 5.71 -6.55
C THR A 350 4.75 5.76 -6.22
N ASN A 351 5.46 4.67 -6.53
CA ASN A 351 6.92 4.61 -6.51
C ASN A 351 7.56 4.80 -7.91
N ASN A 352 6.79 5.32 -8.88
CA ASN A 352 7.28 5.57 -10.24
C ASN A 352 8.04 6.91 -10.37
N ASN A 353 7.99 7.75 -9.37
CA ASN A 353 8.73 9.00 -9.39
C ASN A 353 10.22 8.68 -9.36
N ARG A 354 10.98 9.39 -10.19
CA ARG A 354 12.44 9.24 -10.19
C ARG A 354 12.96 9.50 -8.80
N PRO A 355 13.70 8.56 -8.25
CA PRO A 355 13.99 8.55 -6.84
C PRO A 355 14.86 9.74 -6.45
N TRP A 356 14.40 10.42 -5.41
CA TRP A 356 15.28 11.27 -4.66
C TRP A 356 16.17 10.38 -3.76
N TYR A 357 17.44 10.56 -3.88
CA TYR A 357 18.42 10.06 -2.92
C TYR A 357 19.50 11.13 -2.74
N PRO A 358 20.07 11.31 -1.53
CA PRO A 358 21.17 12.24 -1.36
C PRO A 358 22.38 11.83 -2.22
N PRO A 359 23.03 12.75 -2.98
CA PRO A 359 22.81 14.20 -2.98
C PRO A 359 21.86 14.73 -4.07
N ASN A 360 20.96 13.92 -4.58
CA ASN A 360 20.08 14.34 -5.66
C ASN A 360 19.07 15.40 -5.23
N ASN A 361 18.57 16.14 -6.21
CA ASN A 361 17.62 17.23 -5.99
C ASN A 361 16.25 16.67 -5.55
N PRO A 362 15.75 17.03 -4.35
CA PRO A 362 14.44 16.58 -3.87
C PRO A 362 13.27 17.03 -4.76
N SER A 363 13.46 18.05 -5.60
CA SER A 363 12.44 18.47 -6.58
C SER A 363 12.30 17.50 -7.76
N ALA A 364 13.15 16.49 -7.89
CA ALA A 364 13.06 15.49 -8.96
C ALA A 364 12.00 14.39 -8.70
N GLY A 365 11.33 14.44 -7.54
CA GLY A 365 10.36 13.45 -7.09
C GLY A 365 10.98 12.43 -6.13
N HIS A 366 10.12 11.71 -5.41
CA HIS A 366 10.50 10.66 -4.47
C HIS A 366 9.39 9.60 -4.40
N TYR A 367 9.65 8.47 -3.75
CA TYR A 367 8.70 7.38 -3.57
C TYR A 367 7.64 7.72 -2.52
N ARG A 368 6.47 7.09 -2.66
CA ARG A 368 5.49 7.03 -1.57
C ARG A 368 6.03 6.30 -0.36
N VAL A 369 6.67 5.16 -0.60
CA VAL A 369 7.31 4.32 0.41
C VAL A 369 8.75 4.08 -0.03
N ALA A 370 9.71 4.63 0.68
CA ALA A 370 11.13 4.47 0.39
C ALA A 370 11.83 3.72 1.53
N LEU A 371 12.74 2.81 1.20
CA LEU A 371 13.61 2.18 2.19
C LEU A 371 14.88 3.03 2.38
N VAL A 372 15.14 3.46 3.60
CA VAL A 372 16.39 4.10 3.97
C VAL A 372 17.49 3.04 4.08
N GLN A 373 18.38 2.96 3.10
CA GLN A 373 19.45 1.95 3.07
C GLN A 373 20.58 2.36 4.02
N ALA A 374 20.88 1.51 5.01
CA ALA A 374 21.86 1.81 6.08
C ALA A 374 23.27 2.05 5.58
N ASP A 375 23.62 1.50 4.41
CA ASP A 375 24.92 1.69 3.75
C ASP A 375 25.02 3.00 2.93
N ASN A 376 23.90 3.70 2.76
CA ASN A 376 23.80 4.94 1.98
C ASN A 376 24.22 4.80 0.51
N LEU A 377 24.13 3.60 -0.06
CA LEU A 377 24.50 3.40 -1.46
C LEU A 377 23.33 3.64 -2.42
N TRP A 378 22.09 3.62 -1.92
CA TRP A 378 20.88 3.91 -2.68
C TRP A 378 20.74 3.08 -3.95
N GLN A 379 21.10 1.80 -3.84
CA GLN A 379 21.21 0.89 -4.98
C GLN A 379 19.85 0.48 -5.53
N LEU A 380 18.80 0.53 -4.70
CA LEU A 380 17.40 0.33 -5.14
C LEU A 380 17.01 1.43 -6.14
N GLU A 381 17.22 2.68 -5.77
CA GLU A 381 16.86 3.86 -6.57
C GLU A 381 17.75 3.99 -7.81
N GLN A 382 19.01 3.60 -7.70
CA GLN A 382 19.97 3.64 -8.82
C GLN A 382 19.85 2.44 -9.77
N ASN A 383 18.88 1.56 -9.54
CA ASN A 383 18.65 0.36 -10.35
C ASN A 383 19.88 -0.61 -10.38
N GLN A 384 20.64 -0.67 -9.29
CA GLN A 384 21.88 -1.47 -9.22
C GLN A 384 21.65 -2.85 -8.61
N ASN A 385 20.76 -2.96 -7.61
CA ASN A 385 20.30 -4.23 -7.07
C ASN A 385 18.93 -4.08 -6.41
N SER A 386 18.25 -5.20 -6.18
CA SER A 386 16.90 -5.26 -5.61
C SER A 386 16.87 -5.41 -4.08
N GLY A 387 17.98 -5.21 -3.40
CA GLY A 387 18.14 -5.32 -1.95
C GLY A 387 19.28 -6.24 -1.54
N ASN A 388 20.00 -5.87 -0.47
CA ASN A 388 21.16 -6.59 0.04
C ASN A 388 21.38 -6.42 1.55
N SER A 389 22.45 -7.00 2.09
CA SER A 389 22.78 -6.96 3.52
C SER A 389 23.22 -5.58 4.04
N GLY A 390 23.43 -4.61 3.16
CA GLY A 390 23.75 -3.23 3.52
C GLY A 390 22.53 -2.38 3.84
N ASP A 391 21.34 -2.80 3.41
CA ASP A 391 20.10 -2.02 3.57
C ASP A 391 19.60 -1.97 5.03
N PRO A 392 19.56 -3.07 5.82
CA PRO A 392 19.11 -3.03 7.20
C PRO A 392 20.11 -2.36 8.14
N PHE A 393 19.62 -1.82 9.26
CA PHE A 393 20.45 -1.39 10.38
C PHE A 393 20.57 -2.52 11.43
N PRO A 394 21.76 -2.81 12.00
CA PRO A 394 23.06 -2.21 11.66
C PRO A 394 23.65 -2.70 10.33
N GLY A 395 23.13 -3.78 9.74
CA GLY A 395 23.54 -4.36 8.47
C GLY A 395 25.02 -4.71 8.37
N SER A 396 25.49 -4.92 7.15
CA SER A 396 26.91 -5.25 6.88
C SER A 396 27.86 -4.08 7.17
N THR A 397 27.36 -2.85 7.18
CA THR A 397 28.13 -1.63 7.49
C THR A 397 28.22 -1.33 8.99
N VAL A 398 27.49 -2.09 9.82
CA VAL A 398 27.40 -1.89 11.27
C VAL A 398 26.91 -0.48 11.64
N ASN A 399 26.05 0.11 10.80
CA ASN A 399 25.46 1.44 11.05
C ASN A 399 24.40 1.34 12.16
N ARG A 400 24.63 2.05 13.27
CA ARG A 400 23.78 1.99 14.48
C ARG A 400 23.03 3.28 14.77
N ASN A 401 23.13 4.25 13.87
CA ASN A 401 22.57 5.56 14.09
C ASN A 401 21.97 6.11 12.80
N PHE A 402 20.76 6.65 12.95
CA PHE A 402 20.04 7.38 11.92
C PHE A 402 19.49 8.66 12.54
N ASN A 403 20.01 9.81 12.13
CA ASN A 403 19.63 11.14 12.62
C ASN A 403 20.03 12.22 11.62
N ALA A 404 19.79 13.50 11.92
CA ALA A 404 20.09 14.62 11.03
C ALA A 404 21.59 14.79 10.68
N SER A 405 22.50 14.18 11.45
CA SER A 405 23.96 14.30 11.25
C SER A 405 24.58 13.05 10.63
N THR A 406 23.82 12.00 10.41
CA THR A 406 24.29 10.74 9.83
C THR A 406 24.14 10.71 8.31
N VAL A 407 24.71 9.70 7.70
CA VAL A 407 24.56 9.38 6.29
C VAL A 407 24.21 7.89 6.22
N PRO A 408 22.98 7.55 5.83
CA PRO A 408 21.83 8.42 5.48
C PRO A 408 21.36 9.26 6.67
N ASN A 409 20.65 10.37 6.39
CA ASN A 409 20.13 11.26 7.41
C ASN A 409 18.59 11.18 7.52
N SER A 410 18.05 11.75 8.61
CA SER A 410 16.62 11.74 8.92
C SER A 410 15.88 13.03 8.50
N ASP A 411 16.44 13.85 7.63
CA ASP A 411 15.73 15.02 7.13
C ASP A 411 14.52 14.62 6.27
N GLY A 412 13.49 15.45 6.28
CA GLY A 412 12.35 15.31 5.38
C GLY A 412 12.70 15.64 3.93
N TYR A 413 11.88 15.20 3.00
CA TYR A 413 12.08 15.45 1.55
C TYR A 413 12.19 16.93 1.16
N GLY A 414 11.63 17.82 1.96
CA GLY A 414 11.81 19.28 1.81
C GLY A 414 13.14 19.82 2.34
N GLY A 415 14.06 18.96 2.80
CA GLY A 415 15.30 19.38 3.45
C GLY A 415 15.09 20.02 4.83
N THR A 416 13.96 19.79 5.44
CA THR A 416 13.62 20.26 6.78
C THR A 416 13.97 19.21 7.81
N GLY A 417 14.64 19.57 8.90
CA GLY A 417 14.96 18.65 9.98
C GLY A 417 13.70 18.02 10.58
N SER A 418 13.65 16.70 10.68
CA SER A 418 12.50 15.96 11.21
C SER A 418 12.53 15.78 12.73
N LEU A 419 13.62 16.13 13.39
CA LEU A 419 13.97 15.79 14.79
C LEU A 419 13.99 14.27 15.08
N VAL A 420 13.78 13.45 14.07
CA VAL A 420 13.78 11.98 14.23
C VAL A 420 15.20 11.49 14.42
N GLN A 421 15.39 10.64 15.43
CA GLN A 421 16.62 9.90 15.62
C GLN A 421 16.29 8.46 16.01
N VAL A 422 16.97 7.53 15.39
CA VAL A 422 17.01 6.10 15.75
C VAL A 422 18.47 5.77 16.01
N THR A 423 18.85 5.65 17.29
CA THR A 423 20.26 5.53 17.68
C THR A 423 20.47 4.35 18.63
N ASN A 424 21.73 4.03 18.90
CA ASN A 424 22.10 2.89 19.76
C ASN A 424 21.42 1.58 19.33
N ILE A 425 21.27 1.39 18.02
CA ILE A 425 20.65 0.19 17.44
C ILE A 425 21.46 -1.04 17.85
N SER A 426 20.81 -2.01 18.47
CA SER A 426 21.40 -3.27 18.92
C SER A 426 21.86 -4.15 17.75
N ASN A 427 22.51 -5.27 18.05
CA ASN A 427 22.70 -6.33 17.05
C ASN A 427 21.35 -6.88 16.60
N SER A 428 21.30 -7.36 15.35
CA SER A 428 20.11 -8.00 14.82
C SER A 428 19.76 -9.25 15.63
N ALA A 429 18.49 -9.34 16.04
CA ALA A 429 17.92 -10.42 16.83
C ALA A 429 16.39 -10.40 16.72
N GLY A 430 15.73 -11.46 17.18
CA GLY A 430 14.25 -11.55 17.21
C GLY A 430 13.58 -10.39 17.96
N THR A 431 14.24 -9.84 18.98
CA THR A 431 13.90 -8.53 19.56
C THR A 431 15.15 -7.67 19.53
N MET A 432 15.07 -6.54 18.87
CA MET A 432 16.12 -5.52 18.83
C MET A 432 15.80 -4.39 19.79
N THR A 433 16.77 -3.54 20.10
CA THR A 433 16.57 -2.31 20.84
C THR A 433 17.16 -1.12 20.12
N ALA A 434 16.54 0.04 20.29
CA ALA A 434 17.07 1.32 19.84
C ALA A 434 16.57 2.45 20.75
N ASP A 435 17.23 3.60 20.71
CA ASP A 435 16.75 4.84 21.28
C ASP A 435 16.01 5.62 20.19
N PHE A 436 14.80 6.09 20.51
CA PHE A 436 13.99 6.92 19.62
C PHE A 436 13.92 8.34 20.14
N SER A 437 14.26 9.31 19.29
CA SER A 437 14.05 10.73 19.60
C SER A 437 13.23 11.38 18.51
N VAL A 438 12.30 12.22 18.91
CA VAL A 438 11.40 13.00 18.04
C VAL A 438 11.28 14.46 18.52
N GLN A 439 12.00 14.79 19.58
CA GLN A 439 11.99 16.09 20.23
C GLN A 439 13.41 16.53 20.52
N VAL A 440 13.64 17.83 20.56
CA VAL A 440 14.90 18.37 21.08
C VAL A 440 15.06 17.94 22.56
N PRO A 441 16.25 17.48 22.98
CA PRO A 441 16.50 17.18 24.40
C PRO A 441 16.18 18.40 25.28
N THR A 442 15.44 18.19 26.36
CA THR A 442 14.98 19.26 27.26
C THR A 442 16.07 19.89 28.13
N ASP A 443 17.31 19.42 28.05
CA ASP A 443 18.42 19.89 28.90
C ASP A 443 19.30 20.99 28.28
N VAL A 444 18.95 21.53 27.10
CA VAL A 444 19.66 22.65 26.49
C VAL A 444 18.67 23.69 26.03
N ASP A 445 18.52 24.72 26.86
CA ASP A 445 17.91 26.04 26.60
C ASP A 445 16.69 26.10 25.64
N ASP A 446 15.57 26.41 26.24
CA ASP A 446 14.29 26.90 25.69
C ASP A 446 14.44 28.09 24.67
N PHE A 447 15.67 28.45 24.30
CA PHE A 447 15.98 29.65 23.53
C PHE A 447 15.90 29.47 22.02
N PHE A 448 15.93 28.23 21.47
CA PHE A 448 15.95 27.97 20.04
C PHE A 448 14.65 27.42 19.45
N ASN A 449 13.65 27.08 20.25
CA ASN A 449 12.42 26.38 19.82
C ASN A 449 11.17 27.27 19.77
N ARG A 450 11.28 28.54 19.43
CA ARG A 450 10.08 29.31 19.06
C ARG A 450 9.77 29.05 17.59
N PRO A 451 8.57 28.51 17.25
CA PRO A 451 8.14 28.43 15.87
C PRO A 451 8.27 29.78 15.18
N LYS A 452 8.97 29.81 14.07
CA LYS A 452 9.26 31.07 13.36
C LYS A 452 8.05 31.61 12.58
N LYS A 453 6.88 30.95 12.64
CA LYS A 453 5.72 31.36 11.85
C LYS A 453 4.41 30.80 12.41
N PHE A 454 3.36 31.64 12.40
CA PHE A 454 1.96 31.19 12.54
C PHE A 454 1.58 30.34 11.34
N GLN A 455 1.06 29.12 11.57
CA GLN A 455 0.71 28.19 10.50
C GLN A 455 -0.43 27.27 10.92
N LEU A 456 -1.42 27.09 10.05
CA LEU A 456 -2.46 26.08 10.15
C LEU A 456 -2.14 24.94 9.19
N SER A 457 -2.07 23.70 9.70
CA SER A 457 -1.82 22.51 8.88
C SER A 457 -3.10 22.00 8.23
N GLN A 458 -2.97 21.21 7.17
CA GLN A 458 -4.10 20.44 6.64
C GLN A 458 -4.53 19.40 7.69
N ASN A 459 -5.85 19.25 7.90
CA ASN A 459 -6.38 18.21 8.79
C ASN A 459 -6.06 16.81 8.26
N TYR A 460 -5.87 15.88 9.16
CA TYR A 460 -5.58 14.48 8.80
C TYR A 460 -6.33 13.51 9.74
N PRO A 461 -6.96 12.48 9.17
CA PRO A 461 -7.16 12.22 7.74
C PRO A 461 -8.03 13.27 7.04
N ASN A 462 -7.91 13.39 5.69
CA ASN A 462 -8.78 14.19 4.85
C ASN A 462 -8.84 13.59 3.43
N PRO A 463 -9.98 13.01 2.97
CA PRO A 463 -11.26 12.92 3.68
C PRO A 463 -11.22 12.13 4.99
N PHE A 464 -12.18 12.32 5.88
CA PHE A 464 -12.22 11.68 7.20
C PHE A 464 -13.60 11.12 7.55
N ASN A 465 -13.63 10.08 8.43
CA ASN A 465 -14.83 9.41 8.91
C ASN A 465 -14.63 8.85 10.34
N PRO A 466 -15.40 9.25 11.36
CA PRO A 466 -16.05 10.56 11.47
C PRO A 466 -15.11 11.62 12.08
N ALA A 467 -13.87 11.27 12.47
CA ALA A 467 -12.96 12.14 13.21
C ALA A 467 -11.71 12.51 12.40
N THR A 468 -11.21 13.73 12.65
CA THR A 468 -9.96 14.23 12.08
C THR A 468 -9.21 15.07 13.08
N VAL A 469 -7.88 15.20 12.91
CA VAL A 469 -7.03 16.06 13.73
C VAL A 469 -6.63 17.29 12.92
N ILE A 470 -6.75 18.45 13.53
CA ILE A 470 -6.29 19.75 13.01
C ILE A 470 -5.09 20.17 13.82
N ALA A 471 -3.93 20.31 13.18
CA ALA A 471 -2.71 20.79 13.80
C ALA A 471 -2.43 22.24 13.40
N TYR A 472 -1.87 23.02 14.34
CA TYR A 472 -1.43 24.38 14.08
C TYR A 472 -0.27 24.79 14.97
N THR A 473 0.50 25.75 14.51
CA THR A 473 1.68 26.25 15.21
C THR A 473 1.54 27.73 15.53
N LEU A 474 1.83 28.10 16.77
CA LEU A 474 1.80 29.46 17.26
C LEU A 474 3.22 29.99 17.48
N GLU A 475 3.55 31.11 16.85
CA GLU A 475 4.85 31.80 17.05
C GLU A 475 4.98 32.36 18.47
N LYS A 476 3.88 32.86 19.03
CA LYS A 476 3.79 33.48 20.35
C LYS A 476 2.55 33.01 21.08
N SER A 477 2.61 33.03 22.42
CA SER A 477 1.42 32.83 23.25
C SER A 477 0.39 33.94 23.01
N GLY A 478 -0.89 33.56 22.97
CA GLY A 478 -1.98 34.50 22.73
C GLY A 478 -3.36 33.86 22.74
N PRO A 479 -4.42 34.69 22.62
CA PRO A 479 -5.79 34.18 22.47
C PRO A 479 -5.95 33.53 21.10
N VAL A 480 -6.47 32.30 21.08
CA VAL A 480 -6.66 31.47 19.88
C VAL A 480 -8.12 31.12 19.75
N GLU A 481 -8.63 31.22 18.54
CA GLU A 481 -9.92 30.65 18.14
C GLU A 481 -9.72 29.70 16.98
N LEU A 482 -10.17 28.44 17.13
CA LEU A 482 -10.26 27.45 16.08
C LEU A 482 -11.72 27.06 15.89
N GLU A 483 -12.28 27.38 14.74
CA GLU A 483 -13.69 27.26 14.45
C GLU A 483 -13.94 26.47 13.16
N ILE A 484 -15.03 25.72 13.12
CA ILE A 484 -15.51 24.96 11.96
C ILE A 484 -16.71 25.68 11.35
N PHE A 485 -16.76 25.74 10.02
CA PHE A 485 -17.84 26.35 9.23
C PHE A 485 -18.32 25.42 8.12
N ASN A 486 -19.59 25.57 7.73
CA ASN A 486 -20.08 24.99 6.47
C ASN A 486 -19.74 25.92 5.28
N LEU A 487 -20.09 25.50 4.07
CA LEU A 487 -19.84 26.29 2.84
C LEU A 487 -20.64 27.60 2.76
N LEU A 488 -21.71 27.74 3.54
CA LEU A 488 -22.49 28.98 3.62
C LEU A 488 -21.85 29.99 4.59
N GLY A 489 -20.76 29.62 5.28
CA GLY A 489 -20.10 30.44 6.27
C GLY A 489 -20.76 30.40 7.65
N GLU A 490 -21.70 29.49 7.87
CA GLU A 490 -22.33 29.30 9.18
C GLU A 490 -21.39 28.52 10.09
N LYS A 491 -21.22 29.01 11.31
CA LYS A 491 -20.39 28.33 12.32
C LYS A 491 -21.05 27.04 12.80
N ILE A 492 -20.34 25.95 12.71
CA ILE A 492 -20.77 24.60 13.12
C ILE A 492 -20.28 24.29 14.53
N LYS A 493 -19.00 24.55 14.81
CA LYS A 493 -18.38 24.23 16.11
C LYS A 493 -17.18 25.12 16.38
N THR A 494 -16.98 25.46 17.64
CA THR A 494 -15.75 26.04 18.16
C THR A 494 -14.95 24.94 18.83
N LEU A 495 -13.75 24.63 18.29
CA LEU A 495 -12.87 23.61 18.87
C LEU A 495 -11.97 24.21 19.97
N VAL A 496 -11.50 25.44 19.75
CA VAL A 496 -10.66 26.19 20.69
C VAL A 496 -11.16 27.62 20.80
N SER A 497 -11.26 28.12 22.02
CA SER A 497 -11.42 29.53 22.37
C SER A 497 -10.72 29.77 23.70
N ALA A 498 -9.37 29.89 23.66
CA ALA A 498 -8.55 29.95 24.87
C ALA A 498 -7.23 30.67 24.59
N HIS A 499 -6.56 31.10 25.67
CA HIS A 499 -5.17 31.55 25.59
C HIS A 499 -4.25 30.33 25.55
N GLN A 500 -3.44 30.20 24.50
CA GLN A 500 -2.50 29.08 24.33
C GLN A 500 -1.06 29.57 24.24
N GLY A 501 -0.12 28.70 24.65
CA GLY A 501 1.31 28.95 24.57
C GLY A 501 1.84 28.94 23.14
N ALA A 502 3.04 29.48 22.91
CA ALA A 502 3.75 29.25 21.66
C ALA A 502 4.04 27.75 21.49
N GLY A 503 4.07 27.27 20.24
CA GLY A 503 4.35 25.87 19.93
C GLY A 503 3.30 25.24 19.03
N LEU A 504 3.40 23.92 18.89
CA LEU A 504 2.48 23.09 18.12
C LEU A 504 1.29 22.66 18.97
N HIS A 505 0.09 22.85 18.44
CA HIS A 505 -1.18 22.43 19.03
C HIS A 505 -1.92 21.47 18.11
N ARG A 506 -2.78 20.64 18.70
CA ARG A 506 -3.62 19.67 17.98
C ARG A 506 -4.98 19.60 18.60
N GLU A 507 -6.01 19.68 17.75
CA GLU A 507 -7.40 19.56 18.17
C GLU A 507 -8.12 18.53 17.30
N SER A 508 -8.98 17.76 17.91
CA SER A 508 -9.76 16.74 17.20
C SER A 508 -11.17 17.25 16.94
N TRP A 509 -11.65 17.02 15.71
CA TRP A 509 -13.06 17.20 15.39
C TRP A 509 -13.69 15.85 15.01
N ASP A 510 -14.78 15.54 15.66
CA ASP A 510 -15.55 14.29 15.57
C ASP A 510 -16.73 14.36 14.57
N GLY A 511 -16.81 15.40 13.75
CA GLY A 511 -17.91 15.61 12.83
C GLY A 511 -19.25 15.95 13.50
N THR A 512 -19.22 16.61 14.68
CA THR A 512 -20.44 17.07 15.38
C THR A 512 -20.52 18.60 15.45
N ASP A 513 -21.76 19.11 15.61
CA ASP A 513 -22.02 20.53 15.88
C ASP A 513 -21.81 20.89 17.36
N GLU A 514 -22.06 22.17 17.73
CA GLU A 514 -21.96 22.66 19.12
C GLU A 514 -22.88 21.90 20.10
N LYS A 515 -23.94 21.25 19.62
CA LYS A 515 -24.89 20.49 20.43
C LYS A 515 -24.57 18.99 20.46
N GLY A 516 -23.42 18.58 19.90
CA GLY A 516 -23.00 17.19 19.79
C GLY A 516 -23.77 16.37 18.75
N ARG A 517 -24.56 17.01 17.89
CA ARG A 517 -25.29 16.32 16.82
C ARG A 517 -24.38 16.13 15.60
N SER A 518 -24.42 14.95 15.01
CA SER A 518 -23.71 14.64 13.78
C SER A 518 -24.08 15.58 12.64
N VAL A 519 -23.09 16.11 11.93
CA VAL A 519 -23.32 16.92 10.71
C VAL A 519 -23.22 16.03 9.47
N SER A 520 -23.80 16.46 8.35
CA SER A 520 -23.87 15.70 7.10
C SER A 520 -22.49 15.54 6.46
N SER A 521 -22.29 14.48 5.67
CA SER A 521 -21.15 14.38 4.76
C SER A 521 -21.06 15.60 3.86
N GLY A 522 -19.87 16.10 3.60
CA GLY A 522 -19.67 17.28 2.78
C GLY A 522 -18.37 18.02 3.07
N LEU A 523 -18.20 19.14 2.37
CA LEU A 523 -17.04 20.02 2.52
C LEU A 523 -17.29 21.01 3.66
N TYR A 524 -16.32 21.14 4.55
CA TYR A 524 -16.26 22.07 5.66
C TYR A 524 -15.02 22.93 5.57
N LEU A 525 -15.08 24.11 6.22
CA LEU A 525 -13.95 25.01 6.40
C LEU A 525 -13.58 25.04 7.87
N TYR A 526 -12.31 25.09 8.18
CA TYR A 526 -11.83 25.39 9.52
C TYR A 526 -10.91 26.60 9.50
N ARG A 527 -11.08 27.47 10.47
CA ARG A 527 -10.37 28.75 10.56
C ARG A 527 -9.70 28.87 11.92
N LEU A 528 -8.39 29.07 11.87
CA LEU A 528 -7.60 29.47 13.02
C LEU A 528 -7.45 30.98 13.03
N ARG A 529 -7.72 31.62 14.14
CA ARG A 529 -7.55 33.07 14.35
C ARG A 529 -6.66 33.31 15.58
N LEU A 530 -5.74 34.26 15.43
CA LEU A 530 -4.89 34.79 16.49
C LEU A 530 -4.83 36.30 16.30
N GLU A 531 -5.24 37.11 17.28
CA GLU A 531 -5.33 38.58 17.27
C GLU A 531 -5.35 39.31 15.89
N LYS A 532 -4.23 39.26 15.16
CA LYS A 532 -4.02 39.96 13.86
C LYS A 532 -3.83 39.03 12.67
N SER A 533 -3.87 37.69 12.89
CA SER A 533 -3.64 36.69 11.86
C SER A 533 -4.79 35.71 11.81
N ALA A 534 -5.20 35.31 10.60
CA ALA A 534 -6.17 34.25 10.40
C ALA A 534 -5.76 33.40 9.20
N GLU A 535 -5.94 32.10 9.32
CA GLU A 535 -5.74 31.13 8.25
C GLU A 535 -6.95 30.20 8.16
N THR A 536 -7.37 29.86 6.95
CA THR A 536 -8.54 29.00 6.69
C THR A 536 -8.15 27.90 5.74
N LYS A 537 -8.57 26.67 6.05
CA LYS A 537 -8.42 25.51 5.18
C LYS A 537 -9.74 24.76 5.02
N LYS A 538 -9.79 23.86 4.04
CA LYS A 538 -10.97 23.03 3.75
C LYS A 538 -10.71 21.58 4.14
N MET A 539 -11.78 20.87 4.52
CA MET A 539 -11.77 19.44 4.84
C MET A 539 -13.04 18.76 4.37
N THR A 540 -12.97 17.47 4.10
CA THR A 540 -14.07 16.68 3.60
C THR A 540 -14.46 15.61 4.62
N LEU A 541 -15.70 15.67 5.13
CA LEU A 541 -16.30 14.63 5.95
C LEU A 541 -17.03 13.63 5.04
N VAL A 542 -16.75 12.35 5.19
CA VAL A 542 -17.41 11.23 4.54
C VAL A 542 -18.02 10.34 5.64
N ARG A 543 -19.28 10.02 5.54
CA ARG A 543 -19.99 9.11 6.45
C ARG A 543 -20.69 8.04 5.67
#